data_af2fbf7b411fdaf1b1c4c9e89ab7adb1
#
_entry.id   af2fbf7b411fdaf1b1c4c9e89ab7adb1
#
_cell.length_a   1.000
_cell.length_b   1.000
_cell.length_c   1.000
_cell.angle_alpha   90.00
_cell.angle_beta   90.00
_cell.angle_gamma   90.00
#
_symmetry.space_group_name_H-M   'P 1'
#
loop_
_entity.id
_entity.type
_entity.pdbx_description
1 polymer ?
#
loop_
_entity_poly.entity_id
_entity_poly.type
_entity_poly.pdbx_seq_one_letter_code
_entity_poly.pdbx_strand_id
1 'polypeptide(L)'
;MSGTFHPGRRQLLLGTAAVLGVGSGVVHAQVQVLKAGDQKGGLRALLEAANELQGLSYEIQWTEFLAAAPLAEALNADAVDFGPIGDAPLIFALASGARIKAFAVNRSDPYGTAVLVRPDSPLKTAADLKGKRIATNRGSIGHYVALKALESAGLKPDANTFRFLPPPDAKLALTQGAVDAWATWEPYTAMAEIAGHARVLVNGRGLSSGLSFLAATDTALAKKRALLQDFGQRVVRAQRWSYQHVPEYSAALARVIGIAPDAARLQFERRAQRWIAADAQVLADQQRTADFYLEAGLLKQRLDVKSTFDAGFSLV
;
A
#
# COMPACT_ATOMS: atom_id res chain seq x y z
N MET A 1 94.97 -14.93 -18.09
CA MET A 1 95.43 -15.82 -17.04
C MET A 1 94.21 -16.20 -16.27
N SER A 2 93.56 -17.27 -16.62
CA SER A 2 93.65 -18.66 -16.14
C SER A 2 93.17 -18.77 -14.68
N GLY A 3 92.20 -19.61 -14.52
CA GLY A 3 91.94 -20.30 -13.28
C GLY A 3 90.46 -20.77 -13.13
N THR A 4 90.21 -21.90 -13.79
CA THR A 4 89.03 -22.79 -13.55
C THR A 4 89.12 -23.45 -12.19
N PHE A 5 87.96 -23.64 -11.51
CA PHE A 5 87.71 -24.86 -10.73
C PHE A 5 86.23 -25.12 -10.47
N HIS A 6 85.70 -26.20 -10.97
CA HIS A 6 84.59 -27.01 -10.45
C HIS A 6 85.17 -28.06 -9.51
N PRO A 7 84.43 -28.71 -8.56
CA PRO A 7 83.12 -29.34 -8.64
C PRO A 7 82.31 -29.42 -7.31
N GLY A 8 81.18 -30.01 -7.37
CA GLY A 8 80.57 -30.67 -6.21
C GLY A 8 79.04 -30.77 -6.19
N ARG A 9 78.54 -31.83 -6.91
CA ARG A 9 77.14 -32.33 -6.70
C ARG A 9 76.92 -32.81 -5.28
N ARG A 10 75.90 -32.31 -4.62
CA ARG A 10 75.19 -33.05 -3.57
C ARG A 10 73.72 -32.84 -3.74
N GLN A 11 73.03 -33.88 -4.17
CA GLN A 11 71.55 -33.99 -4.17
C GLN A 11 71.09 -34.08 -2.76
N LEU A 12 70.19 -33.20 -2.34
CA LEU A 12 69.37 -33.37 -1.16
C LEU A 12 67.91 -33.46 -1.65
N LEU A 13 67.34 -34.63 -1.54
CA LEU A 13 65.92 -34.90 -1.63
C LEU A 13 65.23 -34.25 -0.45
N LEU A 14 64.45 -33.18 -0.66
CA LEU A 14 63.48 -32.66 0.28
C LEU A 14 62.09 -33.01 -0.20
N GLY A 15 61.45 -33.91 0.52
CA GLY A 15 60.07 -34.34 0.31
C GLY A 15 59.14 -33.18 0.61
N THR A 16 58.34 -32.80 -0.37
CA THR A 16 57.27 -31.83 -0.25
C THR A 16 56.03 -32.55 0.30
N ALA A 17 55.78 -32.40 1.59
CA ALA A 17 54.50 -32.79 2.20
C ALA A 17 53.45 -31.74 1.78
N ALA A 18 52.57 -32.10 0.86
CA ALA A 18 51.40 -31.34 0.50
C ALA A 18 50.37 -31.40 1.66
N VAL A 19 50.32 -30.39 2.47
CA VAL A 19 49.24 -30.18 3.46
C VAL A 19 48.00 -29.69 2.66
N LEU A 20 47.08 -30.60 2.42
CA LEU A 20 45.74 -30.29 1.94
C LEU A 20 44.99 -29.55 3.09
N GLY A 21 45.11 -28.25 3.12
CA GLY A 21 44.31 -27.40 3.95
C GLY A 21 42.85 -27.42 3.45
N VAL A 22 42.00 -28.24 4.08
CA VAL A 22 40.54 -28.10 3.94
C VAL A 22 40.15 -26.79 4.58
N GLY A 23 40.20 -25.73 3.79
CA GLY A 23 39.62 -24.44 4.15
C GLY A 23 38.12 -24.62 4.24
N SER A 24 37.59 -24.79 5.45
CA SER A 24 36.16 -24.61 5.74
C SER A 24 35.81 -23.14 5.48
N GLY A 25 35.51 -22.81 4.23
CA GLY A 25 34.94 -21.54 3.84
C GLY A 25 33.60 -21.40 4.57
N VAL A 26 33.57 -20.61 5.63
CA VAL A 26 32.33 -20.14 6.25
C VAL A 26 31.66 -19.31 5.16
N VAL A 27 30.74 -19.92 4.41
CA VAL A 27 29.85 -19.22 3.50
C VAL A 27 28.99 -18.33 4.40
N HIS A 28 29.37 -17.07 4.55
CA HIS A 28 28.49 -16.08 5.13
C HIS A 28 27.31 -15.96 4.15
N ALA A 29 26.20 -16.60 4.49
CA ALA A 29 24.96 -16.41 3.77
C ALA A 29 24.64 -14.91 3.85
N GLN A 30 24.73 -14.21 2.71
CA GLN A 30 24.38 -12.79 2.64
C GLN A 30 22.93 -12.67 3.07
N VAL A 31 22.69 -11.89 4.13
CA VAL A 31 21.34 -11.64 4.64
C VAL A 31 20.51 -11.03 3.50
N GLN A 32 19.43 -11.70 3.13
CA GLN A 32 18.54 -11.19 2.09
C GLN A 32 17.83 -9.94 2.59
N VAL A 33 17.66 -8.97 1.69
CA VAL A 33 16.98 -7.71 2.00
C VAL A 33 15.66 -7.65 1.25
N LEU A 34 14.59 -7.33 1.96
CA LEU A 34 13.26 -7.07 1.41
C LEU A 34 12.97 -5.55 1.56
N LYS A 35 12.88 -4.85 0.44
CA LYS A 35 12.60 -3.40 0.43
C LYS A 35 11.09 -3.17 0.47
N ALA A 36 10.59 -2.68 1.59
CA ALA A 36 9.17 -2.43 1.81
C ALA A 36 8.84 -0.95 1.63
N GLY A 37 7.96 -0.63 0.70
CA GLY A 37 7.27 0.64 0.70
C GLY A 37 6.11 0.61 1.68
N ASP A 38 5.89 1.68 2.45
CA ASP A 38 4.76 1.77 3.37
C ASP A 38 4.22 3.21 3.45
N GLN A 39 3.09 3.38 4.07
CA GLN A 39 2.54 4.68 4.44
C GLN A 39 2.53 4.80 5.96
N LYS A 40 2.62 6.02 6.47
CA LYS A 40 2.64 6.29 7.90
C LYS A 40 1.46 5.63 8.61
N GLY A 41 1.75 4.81 9.62
CA GLY A 41 0.73 4.04 10.32
C GLY A 41 0.22 2.81 9.56
N GLY A 42 0.93 2.36 8.52
CA GLY A 42 0.58 1.21 7.70
C GLY A 42 1.10 -0.13 8.25
N LEU A 43 1.73 -0.90 7.37
CA LEU A 43 2.19 -2.27 7.68
C LEU A 43 3.22 -2.33 8.78
N ARG A 44 4.19 -1.39 8.77
CA ARG A 44 5.25 -1.35 9.78
C ARG A 44 4.67 -1.16 11.18
N ALA A 45 3.78 -0.18 11.36
CA ALA A 45 3.15 0.07 12.65
C ALA A 45 2.33 -1.12 13.15
N LEU A 46 1.66 -1.83 12.25
CA LEU A 46 0.90 -3.04 12.57
C LEU A 46 1.81 -4.18 13.02
N LEU A 47 2.88 -4.45 12.28
CA LEU A 47 3.82 -5.53 12.57
C LEU A 47 4.63 -5.27 13.83
N GLU A 48 5.05 -4.02 14.08
CA GLU A 48 5.73 -3.62 15.32
C GLU A 48 4.80 -3.80 16.52
N ALA A 49 3.55 -3.34 16.44
CA ALA A 49 2.59 -3.47 17.54
C ALA A 49 2.26 -4.94 17.86
N ALA A 50 2.16 -5.79 16.85
CA ALA A 50 1.90 -7.22 16.99
C ALA A 50 3.15 -8.06 17.27
N ASN A 51 4.33 -7.44 17.39
CA ASN A 51 5.64 -8.11 17.58
C ASN A 51 5.99 -9.12 16.47
N GLU A 52 5.47 -8.94 15.27
CA GLU A 52 5.66 -9.85 14.12
C GLU A 52 6.96 -9.59 13.33
N LEU A 53 7.79 -8.62 13.75
CA LEU A 53 9.11 -8.38 13.17
C LEU A 53 10.23 -9.18 13.86
N GLN A 54 9.90 -9.98 14.89
CA GLN A 54 10.87 -10.84 15.57
C GLN A 54 11.15 -12.11 14.77
N GLY A 55 12.40 -12.64 14.88
CA GLY A 55 12.78 -13.91 14.27
C GLY A 55 12.79 -13.91 12.73
N LEU A 56 12.97 -12.76 12.10
CA LEU A 56 13.16 -12.66 10.65
C LEU A 56 14.50 -13.27 10.24
N SER A 57 14.51 -14.07 9.17
CA SER A 57 15.73 -14.57 8.53
C SER A 57 16.28 -13.63 7.45
N TYR A 58 15.65 -12.47 7.27
CA TYR A 58 15.99 -11.44 6.30
C TYR A 58 15.83 -10.04 6.93
N GLU A 59 16.45 -9.04 6.32
CA GLU A 59 16.31 -7.64 6.70
C GLU A 59 15.13 -6.99 5.95
N ILE A 60 14.39 -6.10 6.61
CA ILE A 60 13.39 -5.26 5.95
C ILE A 60 13.89 -3.82 5.92
N GLN A 61 14.06 -3.28 4.72
CA GLN A 61 14.35 -1.86 4.51
C GLN A 61 13.04 -1.13 4.22
N TRP A 62 12.63 -0.26 5.16
CA TRP A 62 11.40 0.50 5.06
C TRP A 62 11.61 1.84 4.38
N THR A 63 10.73 2.18 3.43
CA THR A 63 10.61 3.52 2.84
C THR A 63 9.19 4.00 3.03
N GLU A 64 9.02 5.14 3.71
CA GLU A 64 7.70 5.73 3.98
C GLU A 64 7.30 6.70 2.87
N PHE A 65 6.06 6.61 2.42
CA PHE A 65 5.45 7.44 1.40
C PHE A 65 4.22 8.17 1.94
N LEU A 66 4.01 9.41 1.50
CA LEU A 66 2.86 10.22 1.94
C LEU A 66 1.52 9.77 1.32
N ALA A 67 1.58 9.07 0.18
CA ALA A 67 0.40 8.61 -0.56
C ALA A 67 0.72 7.41 -1.45
N ALA A 68 -0.32 6.77 -1.99
CA ALA A 68 -0.18 5.61 -2.87
C ALA A 68 0.47 5.94 -4.23
N ALA A 69 0.31 7.14 -4.76
CA ALA A 69 0.89 7.49 -6.07
C ALA A 69 2.43 7.48 -6.06
N PRO A 70 3.14 8.18 -5.14
CA PRO A 70 4.60 8.08 -5.08
C PRO A 70 5.10 6.67 -4.72
N LEU A 71 4.34 5.89 -3.94
CA LEU A 71 4.65 4.48 -3.70
C LEU A 71 4.56 3.65 -5.00
N ALA A 72 3.53 3.88 -5.82
CA ALA A 72 3.37 3.21 -7.12
C ALA A 72 4.50 3.56 -8.09
N GLU A 73 4.98 4.81 -8.08
CA GLU A 73 6.14 5.24 -8.86
C GLU A 73 7.43 4.54 -8.39
N ALA A 74 7.63 4.42 -7.07
CA ALA A 74 8.78 3.70 -6.49
C ALA A 74 8.76 2.21 -6.82
N LEU A 75 7.57 1.57 -6.81
CA LEU A 75 7.38 0.19 -7.26
C LEU A 75 7.71 0.05 -8.76
N ASN A 76 7.21 0.95 -9.61
CA ASN A 76 7.47 0.91 -11.05
C ASN A 76 8.98 1.09 -11.38
N ALA A 77 9.71 1.80 -10.53
CA ALA A 77 11.15 2.02 -10.66
C ALA A 77 12.01 0.92 -9.99
N ASP A 78 11.42 -0.16 -9.45
CA ASP A 78 12.10 -1.19 -8.62
C ASP A 78 12.89 -0.58 -7.41
N ALA A 79 12.53 0.63 -6.98
CA ALA A 79 13.15 1.27 -5.81
C ALA A 79 12.73 0.58 -4.51
N VAL A 80 11.51 0.05 -4.46
CA VAL A 80 11.01 -0.87 -3.43
C VAL A 80 10.52 -2.16 -4.06
N ASP A 81 10.53 -3.26 -3.31
CA ASP A 81 10.12 -4.58 -3.79
C ASP A 81 8.61 -4.76 -3.77
N PHE A 82 7.96 -4.22 -2.75
CA PHE A 82 6.52 -4.33 -2.55
C PHE A 82 5.97 -3.19 -1.67
N GLY A 83 4.64 -3.06 -1.63
CA GLY A 83 3.97 -2.14 -0.72
C GLY A 83 2.44 -2.26 -0.77
N PRO A 84 1.74 -1.65 0.22
CA PRO A 84 0.28 -1.59 0.24
C PRO A 84 -0.23 -0.56 -0.77
N ILE A 85 -1.21 -0.94 -1.56
CA ILE A 85 -1.81 -0.07 -2.57
C ILE A 85 -3.33 -0.28 -2.63
N GLY A 86 -4.09 0.81 -2.73
CA GLY A 86 -5.54 0.74 -2.92
C GLY A 86 -5.92 0.28 -4.32
N ASP A 87 -7.19 -0.09 -4.51
CA ASP A 87 -7.74 -0.55 -5.79
C ASP A 87 -7.56 0.48 -6.92
N ALA A 88 -7.99 1.70 -6.71
CA ALA A 88 -7.87 2.77 -7.68
C ALA A 88 -6.41 3.11 -8.04
N PRO A 89 -5.51 3.40 -7.09
CA PRO A 89 -4.10 3.63 -7.39
C PRO A 89 -3.41 2.48 -8.13
N LEU A 90 -3.75 1.22 -7.80
CA LEU A 90 -3.22 0.05 -8.51
C LEU A 90 -3.64 0.07 -10.00
N ILE A 91 -4.92 0.36 -10.28
CA ILE A 91 -5.44 0.45 -11.65
C ILE A 91 -4.69 1.52 -12.44
N PHE A 92 -4.49 2.72 -11.88
CA PHE A 92 -3.76 3.79 -12.56
C PHE A 92 -2.29 3.45 -12.79
N ALA A 93 -1.61 2.83 -11.83
CA ALA A 93 -0.24 2.38 -11.99
C ALA A 93 -0.11 1.37 -13.15
N LEU A 94 -0.98 0.36 -13.17
CA LEU A 94 -0.99 -0.67 -14.21
C LEU A 94 -1.35 -0.11 -15.59
N ALA A 95 -2.34 0.79 -15.67
CA ALA A 95 -2.71 1.47 -16.91
C ALA A 95 -1.60 2.37 -17.44
N SER A 96 -0.68 2.83 -16.58
CA SER A 96 0.52 3.57 -16.93
C SER A 96 1.72 2.66 -17.28
N GLY A 97 1.53 1.35 -17.31
CA GLY A 97 2.55 0.37 -17.69
C GLY A 97 3.45 -0.10 -16.55
N ALA A 98 3.06 0.11 -15.29
CA ALA A 98 3.82 -0.38 -14.15
C ALA A 98 3.90 -1.91 -14.15
N ARG A 99 5.12 -2.46 -13.95
CA ARG A 99 5.41 -3.88 -13.91
C ARG A 99 5.30 -4.41 -12.47
N ILE A 100 4.07 -4.42 -11.97
CA ILE A 100 3.72 -4.85 -10.63
C ILE A 100 2.52 -5.78 -10.68
N LYS A 101 2.37 -6.64 -9.66
CA LYS A 101 1.17 -7.47 -9.48
C LYS A 101 0.72 -7.47 -8.04
N ALA A 102 -0.58 -7.50 -7.84
CA ALA A 102 -1.18 -7.77 -6.54
C ALA A 102 -0.94 -9.24 -6.16
N PHE A 103 -0.38 -9.49 -4.97
CA PHE A 103 -0.14 -10.85 -4.46
C PHE A 103 -0.91 -11.16 -3.18
N ALA A 104 -1.52 -10.15 -2.56
CA ALA A 104 -2.42 -10.32 -1.41
C ALA A 104 -3.57 -9.33 -1.49
N VAL A 105 -4.73 -9.75 -1.02
CA VAL A 105 -5.97 -8.98 -1.10
C VAL A 105 -6.48 -8.71 0.30
N ASN A 106 -6.74 -7.44 0.59
CA ASN A 106 -7.42 -7.00 1.80
C ASN A 106 -8.77 -6.38 1.42
N ARG A 107 -9.81 -6.69 2.17
CA ARG A 107 -11.12 -6.05 2.05
C ARG A 107 -11.47 -5.34 3.34
N SER A 108 -11.91 -4.11 3.23
CA SER A 108 -12.39 -3.29 4.34
C SER A 108 -13.83 -2.85 4.12
N ASP A 109 -14.53 -2.49 5.20
CA ASP A 109 -15.76 -1.72 5.08
C ASP A 109 -15.42 -0.33 4.53
N PRO A 110 -15.98 0.06 3.38
CA PRO A 110 -15.61 1.31 2.73
C PRO A 110 -16.29 2.54 3.34
N TYR A 111 -16.97 2.45 4.48
CA TYR A 111 -17.66 3.59 5.11
C TYR A 111 -16.77 4.82 5.24
N GLY A 112 -15.53 4.61 5.69
CA GLY A 112 -14.58 5.71 5.92
C GLY A 112 -13.97 6.30 4.67
N THR A 113 -14.26 5.77 3.47
CA THR A 113 -14.00 6.46 2.21
C THR A 113 -15.25 7.24 1.87
N ALA A 114 -15.20 8.57 2.02
CA ALA A 114 -16.42 9.36 2.07
C ALA A 114 -16.28 10.72 1.40
N VAL A 115 -17.42 11.29 1.01
CA VAL A 115 -17.57 12.71 0.69
C VAL A 115 -18.01 13.42 1.96
N LEU A 116 -17.18 14.33 2.43
CA LEU A 116 -17.39 15.12 3.64
C LEU A 116 -17.84 16.53 3.28
N VAL A 117 -18.64 17.10 4.16
CA VAL A 117 -19.05 18.53 4.11
C VAL A 117 -18.87 19.15 5.49
N ARG A 118 -18.83 20.48 5.57
CA ARG A 118 -18.82 21.16 6.87
C ARG A 118 -20.04 20.80 7.70
N PRO A 119 -19.98 20.84 9.03
CA PRO A 119 -21.12 20.49 9.91
C PRO A 119 -22.36 21.34 9.63
N ASP A 120 -22.17 22.63 9.34
CA ASP A 120 -23.22 23.62 9.05
C ASP A 120 -23.67 23.63 7.58
N SER A 121 -23.11 22.79 6.73
CA SER A 121 -23.45 22.72 5.31
C SER A 121 -24.92 22.37 5.09
N PRO A 122 -25.62 23.06 4.19
CA PRO A 122 -27.01 22.73 3.83
C PRO A 122 -27.14 21.43 3.00
N LEU A 123 -26.01 20.89 2.48
CA LEU A 123 -26.03 19.70 1.63
C LEU A 123 -26.43 18.46 2.46
N LYS A 124 -27.39 17.67 1.98
CA LYS A 124 -27.95 16.49 2.67
C LYS A 124 -27.75 15.19 1.89
N THR A 125 -27.64 15.25 0.57
CA THR A 125 -27.61 14.10 -0.33
C THR A 125 -26.54 14.26 -1.40
N ALA A 126 -26.23 13.17 -2.13
CA ALA A 126 -25.34 13.23 -3.30
C ALA A 126 -25.85 14.16 -4.40
N ALA A 127 -27.18 14.31 -4.58
CA ALA A 127 -27.77 15.20 -5.56
C ALA A 127 -27.45 16.68 -5.31
N ASP A 128 -27.26 17.06 -4.03
CA ASP A 128 -26.92 18.44 -3.65
C ASP A 128 -25.49 18.82 -4.05
N LEU A 129 -24.68 17.84 -4.47
CA LEU A 129 -23.33 18.08 -4.98
C LEU A 129 -23.33 18.76 -6.35
N LYS A 130 -24.45 18.80 -7.09
CA LYS A 130 -24.54 19.45 -8.41
C LYS A 130 -23.96 20.87 -8.38
N GLY A 131 -23.00 21.15 -9.24
CA GLY A 131 -22.36 22.47 -9.36
C GLY A 131 -21.39 22.81 -8.22
N LYS A 132 -21.12 21.89 -7.29
CA LYS A 132 -20.26 22.14 -6.12
C LYS A 132 -18.79 21.92 -6.44
N ARG A 133 -17.94 22.60 -5.65
CA ARG A 133 -16.48 22.43 -5.67
C ARG A 133 -16.14 21.28 -4.76
N ILE A 134 -15.51 20.23 -5.30
CA ILE A 134 -15.14 19.02 -4.57
C ILE A 134 -13.62 18.89 -4.53
N ALA A 135 -13.03 18.94 -3.35
CA ALA A 135 -11.61 18.65 -3.18
C ALA A 135 -11.39 17.14 -3.08
N THR A 136 -10.33 16.64 -3.70
CA THR A 136 -9.88 15.25 -3.56
C THR A 136 -8.46 15.09 -4.12
N ASN A 137 -7.80 13.95 -3.87
CA ASN A 137 -6.55 13.60 -4.54
C ASN A 137 -6.86 12.86 -5.85
N ARG A 138 -6.26 13.32 -6.97
CA ARG A 138 -6.51 12.73 -8.29
C ARG A 138 -6.14 11.24 -8.30
N GLY A 139 -7.02 10.40 -8.84
CA GLY A 139 -6.79 8.96 -8.95
C GLY A 139 -6.84 8.19 -7.63
N SER A 140 -7.24 8.85 -6.53
CA SER A 140 -7.42 8.19 -5.23
C SER A 140 -8.77 7.48 -5.13
N ILE A 141 -8.92 6.65 -4.10
CA ILE A 141 -10.22 6.04 -3.78
C ILE A 141 -11.27 7.10 -3.39
N GLY A 142 -10.86 8.22 -2.80
CA GLY A 142 -11.75 9.37 -2.53
C GLY A 142 -12.29 9.96 -3.82
N HIS A 143 -11.43 10.11 -4.85
CA HIS A 143 -11.87 10.57 -6.18
C HIS A 143 -12.89 9.59 -6.78
N TYR A 144 -12.62 8.27 -6.70
CA TYR A 144 -13.55 7.24 -7.15
C TYR A 144 -14.92 7.35 -6.46
N VAL A 145 -14.95 7.42 -5.13
CA VAL A 145 -16.22 7.50 -4.37
C VAL A 145 -16.98 8.79 -4.69
N ALA A 146 -16.28 9.92 -4.91
CA ALA A 146 -16.94 11.15 -5.34
C ALA A 146 -17.61 11.00 -6.71
N LEU A 147 -16.92 10.39 -7.69
CA LEU A 147 -17.48 10.13 -9.02
C LEU A 147 -18.67 9.17 -8.95
N LYS A 148 -18.57 8.09 -8.16
CA LYS A 148 -19.67 7.14 -7.96
C LYS A 148 -20.87 7.76 -7.22
N ALA A 149 -20.61 8.66 -6.28
CA ALA A 149 -21.68 9.42 -5.62
C ALA A 149 -22.43 10.35 -6.61
N LEU A 150 -21.71 11.02 -7.50
CA LEU A 150 -22.32 11.83 -8.57
C LEU A 150 -23.12 10.96 -9.52
N GLU A 151 -22.57 9.85 -10.00
CA GLU A 151 -23.25 8.90 -10.88
C GLU A 151 -24.55 8.37 -10.25
N SER A 152 -24.51 7.98 -8.96
CA SER A 152 -25.69 7.47 -8.24
C SER A 152 -26.82 8.51 -8.13
N ALA A 153 -26.47 9.79 -8.20
CA ALA A 153 -27.41 10.92 -8.23
C ALA A 153 -27.81 11.34 -9.67
N GLY A 154 -27.38 10.59 -10.69
CA GLY A 154 -27.65 10.95 -12.11
C GLY A 154 -26.86 12.18 -12.58
N LEU A 155 -25.79 12.55 -11.88
CA LEU A 155 -24.94 13.69 -12.21
C LEU A 155 -23.70 13.24 -12.99
N LYS A 156 -23.34 14.00 -14.02
CA LYS A 156 -22.08 13.78 -14.74
C LYS A 156 -20.91 14.39 -13.99
N PRO A 157 -19.69 13.84 -14.14
CA PRO A 157 -18.47 14.37 -13.49
C PRO A 157 -18.19 15.85 -13.82
N ASP A 158 -18.47 16.27 -15.05
CA ASP A 158 -18.28 17.64 -15.55
C ASP A 158 -19.28 18.66 -14.99
N ALA A 159 -20.36 18.19 -14.36
CA ALA A 159 -21.28 19.06 -13.63
C ALA A 159 -20.68 19.70 -12.37
N ASN A 160 -19.46 19.29 -11.99
CA ASN A 160 -18.77 19.71 -10.79
C ASN A 160 -17.36 20.24 -11.08
N THR A 161 -16.84 21.04 -10.15
CA THR A 161 -15.45 21.49 -10.21
C THR A 161 -14.61 20.69 -9.23
N PHE A 162 -13.79 19.77 -9.73
CA PHE A 162 -12.81 19.09 -8.90
C PHE A 162 -11.59 19.95 -8.63
N ARG A 163 -11.17 20.01 -7.36
CA ARG A 163 -9.91 20.60 -6.89
C ARG A 163 -9.02 19.47 -6.41
N PHE A 164 -7.93 19.21 -7.15
CA PHE A 164 -7.02 18.14 -6.81
C PHE A 164 -5.97 18.64 -5.82
N LEU A 165 -6.15 18.26 -4.57
CA LEU A 165 -5.37 18.71 -3.42
C LEU A 165 -4.92 17.49 -2.58
N PRO A 166 -3.74 17.54 -1.95
CA PRO A 166 -3.37 16.59 -0.90
C PRO A 166 -4.36 16.68 0.28
N PRO A 167 -4.54 15.60 1.05
CA PRO A 167 -5.54 15.58 2.12
C PRO A 167 -5.44 16.72 3.15
N PRO A 168 -4.25 17.15 3.62
CA PRO A 168 -4.16 18.30 4.53
C PRO A 168 -4.68 19.60 3.93
N ASP A 169 -4.35 19.87 2.67
CA ASP A 169 -4.78 21.10 1.96
C ASP A 169 -6.27 21.04 1.62
N ALA A 170 -6.78 19.84 1.26
CA ALA A 170 -8.21 19.63 1.03
C ALA A 170 -9.04 19.85 2.29
N LYS A 171 -8.55 19.38 3.47
CA LYS A 171 -9.15 19.66 4.77
C LYS A 171 -9.22 21.16 5.02
N LEU A 172 -8.10 21.87 4.82
CA LEU A 172 -8.03 23.33 5.02
C LEU A 172 -9.00 24.06 4.08
N ALA A 173 -9.02 23.68 2.80
CA ALA A 173 -9.94 24.24 1.80
C ALA A 173 -11.42 24.05 2.19
N LEU A 174 -11.78 22.89 2.74
CA LEU A 174 -13.14 22.63 3.25
C LEU A 174 -13.48 23.54 4.45
N THR A 175 -12.61 23.60 5.45
CA THR A 175 -12.87 24.37 6.68
C THR A 175 -12.95 25.86 6.40
N GLN A 176 -12.17 26.37 5.44
CA GLN A 176 -12.20 27.76 5.01
C GLN A 176 -13.32 28.10 4.00
N GLY A 177 -14.10 27.12 3.54
CA GLY A 177 -15.15 27.31 2.54
C GLY A 177 -14.64 27.55 1.12
N ALA A 178 -13.35 27.30 0.84
CA ALA A 178 -12.79 27.36 -0.51
C ALA A 178 -13.33 26.23 -1.40
N VAL A 179 -13.76 25.13 -0.80
CA VAL A 179 -14.52 24.04 -1.44
C VAL A 179 -15.78 23.73 -0.62
N ASP A 180 -16.75 23.10 -1.27
CA ASP A 180 -18.06 22.80 -0.67
C ASP A 180 -18.08 21.38 -0.08
N ALA A 181 -17.26 20.49 -0.63
CA ALA A 181 -17.12 19.11 -0.20
C ALA A 181 -15.65 18.63 -0.32
N TRP A 182 -15.31 17.59 0.45
CA TRP A 182 -14.01 16.92 0.41
C TRP A 182 -14.21 15.42 0.36
N ALA A 183 -13.74 14.78 -0.70
CA ALA A 183 -13.76 13.34 -0.85
C ALA A 183 -12.40 12.76 -0.41
N THR A 184 -12.42 11.89 0.60
CA THR A 184 -11.22 11.38 1.27
C THR A 184 -11.44 9.97 1.80
N TRP A 185 -10.49 9.48 2.61
CA TRP A 185 -10.46 8.15 3.20
C TRP A 185 -9.86 8.18 4.62
N GLU A 186 -9.84 7.02 5.29
CA GLU A 186 -9.24 6.92 6.63
C GLU A 186 -7.70 7.06 6.60
N PRO A 187 -7.09 7.70 7.59
CA PRO A 187 -7.69 8.20 8.83
C PRO A 187 -8.33 9.60 8.73
N TYR A 188 -8.25 10.25 7.58
CA TYR A 188 -8.66 11.65 7.41
C TYR A 188 -10.16 11.88 7.69
N THR A 189 -11.00 10.90 7.33
CA THR A 189 -12.44 10.95 7.62
C THR A 189 -12.68 10.95 9.12
N ALA A 190 -12.13 9.99 9.87
CA ALA A 190 -12.26 9.94 11.32
C ALA A 190 -11.68 11.18 12.01
N MET A 191 -10.53 11.66 11.55
CA MET A 191 -9.91 12.89 12.10
C MET A 191 -10.82 14.11 11.92
N ALA A 192 -11.46 14.26 10.76
CA ALA A 192 -12.34 15.37 10.48
C ALA A 192 -13.64 15.31 11.29
N GLU A 193 -14.19 14.11 11.48
CA GLU A 193 -15.40 13.90 12.28
C GLU A 193 -15.14 14.15 13.77
N ILE A 194 -14.10 13.51 14.35
CA ILE A 194 -13.74 13.64 15.77
C ILE A 194 -13.39 15.09 16.13
N ALA A 195 -12.70 15.81 15.22
CA ALA A 195 -12.39 17.22 15.43
C ALA A 195 -13.58 18.16 15.21
N GLY A 196 -14.75 17.66 14.84
CA GLY A 196 -15.93 18.48 14.54
C GLY A 196 -15.78 19.38 13.32
N HIS A 197 -14.82 19.10 12.43
CA HIS A 197 -14.56 19.94 11.24
C HIS A 197 -15.42 19.55 10.04
N ALA A 198 -15.95 18.32 10.03
CA ALA A 198 -16.76 17.81 8.93
C ALA A 198 -17.73 16.72 9.41
N ARG A 199 -18.74 16.48 8.60
CA ARG A 199 -19.63 15.30 8.69
C ARG A 199 -19.65 14.56 7.36
N VAL A 200 -19.95 13.29 7.42
CA VAL A 200 -20.15 12.46 6.22
C VAL A 200 -21.45 12.90 5.52
N LEU A 201 -21.35 13.21 4.24
CA LEU A 201 -22.48 13.42 3.34
C LEU A 201 -22.84 12.11 2.63
N VAL A 202 -21.83 11.46 2.04
CA VAL A 202 -21.95 10.18 1.35
C VAL A 202 -20.77 9.31 1.77
N ASN A 203 -21.03 8.08 2.21
CA ASN A 203 -19.99 7.10 2.49
C ASN A 203 -19.79 6.13 1.32
N GLY A 204 -18.72 5.33 1.37
CA GLY A 204 -18.35 4.43 0.28
C GLY A 204 -19.14 3.13 0.21
N ARG A 205 -20.00 2.80 1.19
CA ARG A 205 -20.80 1.58 1.15
C ARG A 205 -21.74 1.58 -0.05
N GLY A 206 -21.73 0.48 -0.81
CA GLY A 206 -22.48 0.37 -2.06
C GLY A 206 -21.84 1.10 -3.26
N LEU A 207 -20.82 1.94 -3.04
CA LEU A 207 -20.11 2.66 -4.09
C LEU A 207 -18.74 2.06 -4.38
N SER A 208 -18.04 1.54 -3.38
CA SER A 208 -16.71 0.94 -3.48
C SER A 208 -16.69 -0.48 -2.95
N SER A 209 -15.85 -1.33 -3.52
CA SER A 209 -15.61 -2.71 -3.08
C SER A 209 -14.85 -2.81 -1.75
N GLY A 210 -14.18 -1.73 -1.33
CA GLY A 210 -13.30 -1.71 -0.17
C GLY A 210 -12.01 -2.50 -0.34
N LEU A 211 -11.62 -2.81 -1.58
CA LEU A 211 -10.41 -3.58 -1.86
C LEU A 211 -9.14 -2.75 -1.71
N SER A 212 -8.12 -3.39 -1.19
CA SER A 212 -6.73 -2.95 -1.22
C SER A 212 -5.81 -4.16 -1.31
N PHE A 213 -4.55 -3.96 -1.65
CA PHE A 213 -3.64 -5.04 -2.03
C PHE A 213 -2.27 -4.84 -1.41
N LEU A 214 -1.52 -5.94 -1.26
CA LEU A 214 -0.08 -5.89 -1.34
C LEU A 214 0.30 -6.14 -2.80
N ALA A 215 1.00 -5.19 -3.38
CA ALA A 215 1.54 -5.31 -4.73
C ALA A 215 3.06 -5.39 -4.67
N ALA A 216 3.65 -6.22 -5.52
CA ALA A 216 5.09 -6.39 -5.63
C ALA A 216 5.53 -6.25 -7.09
N THR A 217 6.80 -5.88 -7.28
CA THR A 217 7.40 -5.79 -8.61
C THR A 217 7.59 -7.18 -9.21
N ASP A 218 7.57 -7.29 -10.53
CA ASP A 218 7.85 -8.55 -11.23
C ASP A 218 9.21 -9.13 -10.81
N THR A 219 10.20 -8.24 -10.58
CA THR A 219 11.53 -8.62 -10.08
C THR A 219 11.47 -9.27 -8.70
N ALA A 220 10.73 -8.68 -7.78
CA ALA A 220 10.58 -9.20 -6.41
C ALA A 220 9.78 -10.52 -6.40
N LEU A 221 8.71 -10.61 -7.20
CA LEU A 221 7.92 -11.84 -7.37
C LEU A 221 8.76 -13.00 -7.89
N ALA A 222 9.69 -12.74 -8.82
CA ALA A 222 10.59 -13.76 -9.37
C ALA A 222 11.70 -14.16 -8.40
N LYS A 223 12.31 -13.20 -7.67
CA LYS A 223 13.55 -13.43 -6.91
C LYS A 223 13.36 -13.57 -5.40
N LYS A 224 12.26 -13.04 -4.85
CA LYS A 224 12.03 -12.92 -3.40
C LYS A 224 10.68 -13.49 -2.95
N ARG A 225 10.12 -14.41 -3.75
CA ARG A 225 8.79 -15.00 -3.49
C ARG A 225 8.63 -15.55 -2.07
N ALA A 226 9.62 -16.30 -1.57
CA ALA A 226 9.57 -16.87 -0.22
C ALA A 226 9.54 -15.80 0.87
N LEU A 227 10.28 -14.70 0.69
CA LEU A 227 10.27 -13.57 1.63
C LEU A 227 8.93 -12.84 1.61
N LEU A 228 8.35 -12.62 0.42
CA LEU A 228 7.02 -12.01 0.27
C LEU A 228 5.93 -12.89 0.89
N GLN A 229 6.04 -14.22 0.78
CA GLN A 229 5.12 -15.18 1.39
C GLN A 229 5.19 -15.10 2.93
N ASP A 230 6.40 -15.18 3.52
CA ASP A 230 6.57 -15.05 4.99
C ASP A 230 6.07 -13.70 5.49
N PHE A 231 6.47 -12.60 4.81
CA PHE A 231 6.01 -11.27 5.15
C PHE A 231 4.48 -11.15 5.13
N GLY A 232 3.83 -11.64 4.06
CA GLY A 232 2.38 -11.63 3.93
C GLY A 232 1.68 -12.40 5.03
N GLN A 233 2.21 -13.57 5.41
CA GLN A 233 1.68 -14.37 6.53
C GLN A 233 1.80 -13.64 7.86
N ARG A 234 2.92 -12.93 8.12
CA ARG A 234 3.11 -12.08 9.31
C ARG A 234 2.08 -10.95 9.35
N VAL A 235 1.84 -10.30 8.22
CA VAL A 235 0.81 -9.26 8.12
C VAL A 235 -0.59 -9.80 8.44
N VAL A 236 -0.92 -10.99 7.97
CA VAL A 236 -2.21 -11.66 8.29
C VAL A 236 -2.33 -11.95 9.79
N ARG A 237 -1.26 -12.47 10.42
CA ARG A 237 -1.25 -12.72 11.88
C ARG A 237 -1.35 -11.43 12.67
N ALA A 238 -0.57 -10.40 12.30
CA ALA A 238 -0.60 -9.09 12.93
C ALA A 238 -1.99 -8.44 12.86
N GLN A 239 -2.66 -8.53 11.71
CA GLN A 239 -4.01 -8.01 11.58
C GLN A 239 -5.01 -8.79 12.44
N ARG A 240 -4.91 -10.11 12.53
CA ARG A 240 -5.76 -10.91 13.43
C ARG A 240 -5.53 -10.49 14.89
N TRP A 241 -4.28 -10.34 15.29
CA TRP A 241 -3.91 -9.85 16.62
C TRP A 241 -4.52 -8.47 16.90
N SER A 242 -4.44 -7.53 15.96
CA SER A 242 -4.91 -6.16 16.16
C SER A 242 -6.42 -6.06 16.45
N TYR A 243 -7.23 -6.94 15.87
CA TYR A 243 -8.68 -7.01 16.18
C TYR A 243 -9.00 -7.70 17.52
N GLN A 244 -8.06 -8.44 18.07
CA GLN A 244 -8.17 -8.99 19.44
C GLN A 244 -7.65 -7.99 20.50
N HIS A 245 -6.88 -6.97 20.07
CA HIS A 245 -6.19 -5.99 20.92
C HIS A 245 -6.47 -4.55 20.47
N VAL A 246 -7.75 -4.24 20.18
CA VAL A 246 -8.17 -2.94 19.60
C VAL A 246 -7.68 -1.73 20.39
N PRO A 247 -7.84 -1.67 21.74
CA PRO A 247 -7.36 -0.52 22.51
C PRO A 247 -5.85 -0.31 22.40
N GLU A 248 -5.08 -1.40 22.51
CA GLU A 248 -3.62 -1.39 22.46
C GLU A 248 -3.11 -0.98 21.10
N TYR A 249 -3.63 -1.59 20.03
CA TYR A 249 -3.26 -1.25 18.65
C TYR A 249 -3.66 0.18 18.29
N SER A 250 -4.87 0.62 18.64
CA SER A 250 -5.33 1.99 18.37
C SER A 250 -4.45 3.03 19.07
N ALA A 251 -4.03 2.77 20.31
CA ALA A 251 -3.11 3.66 21.03
C ALA A 251 -1.72 3.71 20.37
N ALA A 252 -1.19 2.55 19.91
CA ALA A 252 0.07 2.50 19.17
C ALA A 252 -0.04 3.27 17.85
N LEU A 253 -1.10 3.05 17.09
CA LEU A 253 -1.38 3.72 15.82
C LEU A 253 -1.50 5.24 16.00
N ALA A 254 -2.24 5.71 17.02
CA ALA A 254 -2.39 7.12 17.34
C ALA A 254 -1.04 7.82 17.53
N ARG A 255 -0.12 7.17 18.27
CA ARG A 255 1.24 7.68 18.49
C ARG A 255 2.06 7.75 17.20
N VAL A 256 2.00 6.69 16.38
CA VAL A 256 2.77 6.61 15.12
C VAL A 256 2.33 7.66 14.12
N ILE A 257 1.03 7.82 13.90
CA ILE A 257 0.51 8.78 12.91
C ILE A 257 0.31 10.18 13.46
N GLY A 258 0.36 10.35 14.79
CA GLY A 258 0.23 11.67 15.44
C GLY A 258 -1.21 12.22 15.37
N ILE A 259 -2.20 11.35 15.63
CA ILE A 259 -3.63 11.74 15.65
C ILE A 259 -4.27 11.47 17.01
N ALA A 260 -5.47 12.04 17.23
CA ALA A 260 -6.22 11.78 18.45
C ALA A 260 -6.52 10.27 18.62
N PRO A 261 -6.37 9.68 19.82
CA PRO A 261 -6.64 8.27 20.06
C PRO A 261 -8.04 7.82 19.62
N ASP A 262 -9.05 8.65 19.83
CA ASP A 262 -10.42 8.36 19.42
C ASP A 262 -10.57 8.27 17.88
N ALA A 263 -9.85 9.12 17.14
CA ALA A 263 -9.84 9.06 15.68
C ALA A 263 -9.13 7.79 15.18
N ALA A 264 -8.00 7.40 15.83
CA ALA A 264 -7.30 6.16 15.53
C ALA A 264 -8.17 4.93 15.80
N ARG A 265 -8.89 4.93 16.92
CA ARG A 265 -9.82 3.85 17.28
C ARG A 265 -11.00 3.78 16.32
N LEU A 266 -11.67 4.90 16.07
CA LEU A 266 -12.84 4.97 15.21
C LEU A 266 -12.52 4.46 13.79
N GLN A 267 -11.44 4.96 13.17
CA GLN A 267 -11.05 4.53 11.83
C GLN A 267 -10.69 3.03 11.77
N PHE A 268 -10.06 2.51 12.82
CA PHE A 268 -9.67 1.11 12.87
C PHE A 268 -10.89 0.19 13.03
N GLU A 269 -11.77 0.46 13.99
CA GLU A 269 -12.97 -0.33 14.26
C GLU A 269 -13.90 -0.38 13.05
N ARG A 270 -14.16 0.75 12.40
CA ARG A 270 -15.13 0.80 11.29
C ARG A 270 -14.60 0.24 9.97
N ARG A 271 -13.27 0.18 9.77
CA ARG A 271 -12.71 -0.44 8.57
C ARG A 271 -12.92 -1.95 8.52
N ALA A 272 -12.97 -2.63 9.66
CA ALA A 272 -13.19 -4.07 9.76
C ALA A 272 -12.41 -4.89 8.70
N GLN A 273 -11.12 -4.56 8.55
CA GLN A 273 -10.25 -5.11 7.51
C GLN A 273 -10.03 -6.61 7.67
N ARG A 274 -10.00 -7.33 6.56
CA ARG A 274 -9.66 -8.76 6.53
C ARG A 274 -8.90 -9.13 5.26
N TRP A 275 -7.91 -9.98 5.40
CA TRP A 275 -7.25 -10.62 4.26
C TRP A 275 -8.15 -11.70 3.70
N ILE A 276 -8.26 -11.78 2.38
CA ILE A 276 -9.12 -12.70 1.65
C ILE A 276 -8.39 -13.28 0.46
N ALA A 277 -8.88 -14.41 -0.06
CA ALA A 277 -8.38 -14.97 -1.31
C ALA A 277 -8.68 -14.06 -2.50
N ALA A 278 -7.83 -14.08 -3.51
CA ALA A 278 -8.06 -13.42 -4.79
C ALA A 278 -9.02 -14.27 -5.65
N ASP A 279 -10.27 -14.36 -5.24
CA ASP A 279 -11.31 -15.15 -5.89
C ASP A 279 -11.95 -14.42 -7.10
N ALA A 280 -12.89 -15.09 -7.76
CA ALA A 280 -13.60 -14.54 -8.91
C ALA A 280 -14.36 -13.25 -8.57
N GLN A 281 -14.87 -13.11 -7.32
CA GLN A 281 -15.58 -11.92 -6.88
C GLN A 281 -14.62 -10.73 -6.76
N VAL A 282 -13.44 -10.94 -6.19
CA VAL A 282 -12.38 -9.91 -6.10
C VAL A 282 -11.99 -9.41 -7.48
N LEU A 283 -11.75 -10.33 -8.43
CA LEU A 283 -11.41 -9.96 -9.80
C LEU A 283 -12.52 -9.18 -10.49
N ALA A 284 -13.79 -9.60 -10.28
CA ALA A 284 -14.95 -8.89 -10.83
C ALA A 284 -15.13 -7.50 -10.21
N ASP A 285 -14.93 -7.36 -8.89
CA ASP A 285 -14.99 -6.08 -8.20
C ASP A 285 -13.92 -5.10 -8.74
N GLN A 286 -12.69 -5.57 -8.87
CA GLN A 286 -11.59 -4.76 -9.37
C GLN A 286 -11.76 -4.41 -10.86
N GLN A 287 -12.31 -5.35 -11.67
CA GLN A 287 -12.61 -5.08 -13.07
C GLN A 287 -13.70 -4.01 -13.22
N ARG A 288 -14.75 -4.05 -12.39
CA ARG A 288 -15.79 -2.99 -12.40
C ARG A 288 -15.21 -1.61 -12.07
N THR A 289 -14.27 -1.53 -11.13
CA THR A 289 -13.57 -0.27 -10.82
C THR A 289 -12.75 0.22 -12.03
N ALA A 290 -12.05 -0.68 -12.72
CA ALA A 290 -11.28 -0.33 -13.92
C ALA A 290 -12.16 0.10 -15.09
N ASP A 291 -13.23 -0.65 -15.36
CA ASP A 291 -14.19 -0.35 -16.43
C ASP A 291 -14.89 1.00 -16.17
N PHE A 292 -15.26 1.30 -14.92
CA PHE A 292 -15.80 2.61 -14.55
C PHE A 292 -14.83 3.77 -14.85
N TYR A 293 -13.54 3.62 -14.56
CA TYR A 293 -12.56 4.64 -14.91
C TYR A 293 -12.34 4.81 -16.41
N LEU A 294 -12.50 3.73 -17.18
CA LEU A 294 -12.48 3.80 -18.63
C LEU A 294 -13.69 4.57 -19.16
N GLU A 295 -14.90 4.26 -18.69
CA GLU A 295 -16.17 4.94 -19.05
C GLU A 295 -16.14 6.43 -18.65
N ALA A 296 -15.54 6.75 -17.52
CA ALA A 296 -15.33 8.12 -17.05
C ALA A 296 -14.24 8.88 -17.85
N GLY A 297 -13.60 8.25 -18.84
CA GLY A 297 -12.53 8.86 -19.64
C GLY A 297 -11.22 9.09 -18.91
N LEU A 298 -11.03 8.45 -17.75
CA LEU A 298 -9.82 8.57 -16.94
C LEU A 298 -8.75 7.53 -17.27
N LEU A 299 -9.14 6.42 -17.92
CA LEU A 299 -8.24 5.48 -18.57
C LEU A 299 -8.36 5.60 -20.09
N LYS A 300 -7.25 5.38 -20.80
CA LYS A 300 -7.19 5.45 -22.27
C LYS A 300 -7.55 4.11 -22.94
N GLN A 301 -7.40 3.01 -22.20
CA GLN A 301 -7.64 1.66 -22.71
C GLN A 301 -8.13 0.74 -21.59
N ARG A 302 -8.81 -0.32 -21.98
CA ARG A 302 -9.29 -1.33 -21.03
C ARG A 302 -8.14 -2.08 -20.41
N LEU A 303 -8.19 -2.24 -19.09
CA LEU A 303 -7.26 -3.06 -18.31
C LEU A 303 -7.86 -4.46 -18.12
N ASP A 304 -7.11 -5.52 -18.44
CA ASP A 304 -7.45 -6.89 -18.03
C ASP A 304 -6.92 -7.11 -16.60
N VAL A 305 -7.81 -6.99 -15.64
CA VAL A 305 -7.48 -7.08 -14.22
C VAL A 305 -6.93 -8.46 -13.84
N LYS A 306 -7.38 -9.55 -14.49
CA LYS A 306 -6.91 -10.91 -14.16
C LYS A 306 -5.39 -11.04 -14.32
N SER A 307 -4.82 -10.39 -15.32
CA SER A 307 -3.36 -10.42 -15.59
C SER A 307 -2.55 -9.68 -14.53
N THR A 308 -3.18 -8.86 -13.70
CA THR A 308 -2.54 -7.99 -12.70
C THR A 308 -2.40 -8.65 -11.32
N PHE A 309 -2.84 -9.90 -11.19
CA PHE A 309 -2.73 -10.67 -9.94
C PHE A 309 -1.71 -11.80 -10.08
N ASP A 310 -0.96 -12.03 -9.02
CA ASP A 310 -0.16 -13.25 -8.84
C ASP A 310 -0.91 -14.20 -7.90
N ALA A 311 -1.55 -15.23 -8.47
CA ALA A 311 -2.34 -16.20 -7.73
C ALA A 311 -1.49 -17.25 -6.99
N GLY A 312 -0.15 -17.20 -7.08
CA GLY A 312 0.75 -18.20 -6.50
C GLY A 312 1.05 -18.02 -5.01
N PHE A 313 0.33 -17.11 -4.32
CA PHE A 313 0.47 -16.89 -2.88
C PHE A 313 -0.72 -17.46 -2.11
N SER A 314 -0.43 -18.15 -0.99
CA SER A 314 -1.44 -18.66 -0.04
C SER A 314 -1.18 -18.01 1.32
N LEU A 315 -1.92 -16.94 1.61
CA LEU A 315 -1.78 -16.14 2.83
C LEU A 315 -2.94 -16.36 3.81
N VAL A 316 -4.07 -16.84 3.32
CA VAL A 316 -5.32 -17.08 4.06
C VAL A 316 -5.88 -18.44 3.74
#